data_300aa6eaecc0197cde558234c369df05
#
_entry.id   300aa6eaecc0197cde558234c369df05
#
_cell.length_a   1.000
_cell.length_b   1.000
_cell.length_c   1.000
_cell.angle_alpha   90.00
_cell.angle_beta   90.00
_cell.angle_gamma   90.00
#
_symmetry.space_group_name_H-M   'P 1'
#
loop_
_entity.id
_entity.type
_entity.pdbx_description
1 polymer ?
#
loop_
_entity_poly.entity_id
_entity_poly.type
_entity_poly.pdbx_seq_one_letter_code
_entity_poly.pdbx_strand_id
1 'polypeptide(L)'
;MPSPNKTIAIINAGGRQASSLIRYVTAVGYHVRAQMRNLEGVIATEIRQNPHVTLLVGELYTRQGATSEKADVTQSGPMYGIGVNHQLISELFRGAQLAFINTTFYGDEIKIGEALADAANRAGIQHYVYSSMPDHHTYNEDWPSLPLWAPKQKVEEYVKQIGLPATFVYTGIYNNNFTGLPYPLFCMELQPDGSFVWQAPFHPDAKLPWLDAEHDVGPAILQIFKDGVEKWGDRRIALAYELLSPREACEQFEKGVGRPVQYVRGKIDVKVKIPEGYRIQLEALEKLFGLGGDDPAEQPPYFGDSTLEATCLHDSLQLWEGPRGLEEYAREIFPLEEHANGLTWMEDDIEGGEEDQNEEEYETVEPPSRGQPGDEDSESEDEVLEMKRPARGDQEWLA
;
A
#
# COMPACT_ATOMS: atom_id res chain seq x y z
N MET A 1 30.07 -13.28 -1.39
CA MET A 1 29.01 -12.43 -1.99
C MET A 1 28.08 -13.35 -2.77
N PRO A 2 26.75 -13.19 -2.71
CA PRO A 2 25.86 -13.96 -3.57
C PRO A 2 26.22 -13.70 -5.02
N SER A 3 26.10 -14.74 -5.85
CA SER A 3 26.43 -14.64 -7.28
C SER A 3 25.61 -13.54 -7.93
N PRO A 4 26.22 -12.57 -8.64
CA PRO A 4 25.50 -11.49 -9.33
C PRO A 4 24.61 -11.97 -10.50
N ASN A 5 24.47 -13.28 -10.68
CA ASN A 5 23.76 -13.90 -11.81
C ASN A 5 22.39 -14.51 -11.41
N LYS A 6 21.87 -14.25 -10.21
CA LYS A 6 20.53 -14.74 -9.83
C LYS A 6 19.44 -13.83 -10.38
N THR A 7 18.36 -14.46 -10.83
CA THR A 7 17.14 -13.78 -11.32
C THR A 7 16.04 -13.91 -10.28
N ILE A 8 15.34 -12.82 -10.01
CA ILE A 8 14.23 -12.73 -9.07
C ILE A 8 12.93 -12.52 -9.85
N ALA A 9 11.94 -13.35 -9.61
CA ALA A 9 10.57 -13.13 -10.10
C ALA A 9 9.82 -12.22 -9.13
N ILE A 10 9.24 -11.13 -9.63
CA ILE A 10 8.52 -10.12 -8.81
C ILE A 10 7.18 -9.81 -9.47
N ILE A 11 6.08 -9.89 -8.71
CA ILE A 11 4.75 -9.46 -9.17
C ILE A 11 4.42 -8.06 -8.65
N ASN A 12 3.44 -7.42 -9.29
CA ASN A 12 2.98 -6.08 -8.94
C ASN A 12 4.14 -5.08 -8.80
N ALA A 13 5.03 -5.08 -9.79
CA ALA A 13 6.31 -4.37 -9.74
C ALA A 13 6.17 -2.84 -9.57
N GLY A 14 5.01 -2.25 -9.90
CA GLY A 14 4.71 -0.84 -9.67
C GLY A 14 4.30 -0.51 -8.23
N GLY A 15 3.99 -1.52 -7.40
CA GLY A 15 3.62 -1.30 -6.00
C GLY A 15 4.81 -0.90 -5.12
N ARG A 16 4.53 -0.25 -3.98
CA ARG A 16 5.54 0.32 -3.06
C ARG A 16 6.61 -0.69 -2.62
N GLN A 17 6.22 -1.87 -2.16
CA GLN A 17 7.16 -2.92 -1.74
C GLN A 17 8.02 -3.42 -2.90
N ALA A 18 7.38 -3.75 -4.04
CA ALA A 18 8.05 -4.34 -5.18
C ALA A 18 9.01 -3.37 -5.87
N SER A 19 8.60 -2.10 -6.07
CA SER A 19 9.45 -1.07 -6.67
C SER A 19 10.66 -0.76 -5.78
N SER A 20 10.46 -0.69 -4.47
CA SER A 20 11.55 -0.59 -3.49
C SER A 20 12.55 -1.73 -3.69
N LEU A 21 12.08 -2.98 -3.67
CA LEU A 21 12.95 -4.14 -3.85
C LEU A 21 13.71 -4.12 -5.19
N ILE A 22 13.04 -3.78 -6.29
CA ILE A 22 13.66 -3.73 -7.63
C ILE A 22 14.83 -2.77 -7.64
N ARG A 23 14.70 -1.58 -7.06
CA ARG A 23 15.79 -0.59 -6.97
C ARG A 23 17.02 -1.18 -6.29
N TYR A 24 16.83 -1.81 -5.11
CA TYR A 24 17.94 -2.35 -4.33
C TYR A 24 18.58 -3.59 -4.97
N VAL A 25 17.80 -4.55 -5.47
CA VAL A 25 18.36 -5.78 -6.03
C VAL A 25 19.08 -5.55 -7.36
N THR A 26 18.57 -4.64 -8.20
CA THR A 26 19.24 -4.32 -9.46
C THR A 26 20.52 -3.52 -9.26
N ALA A 27 20.56 -2.63 -8.25
CA ALA A 27 21.76 -1.89 -7.88
C ALA A 27 22.91 -2.80 -7.44
N VAL A 28 22.63 -4.00 -6.92
CA VAL A 28 23.63 -4.97 -6.53
C VAL A 28 23.80 -6.13 -7.55
N GLY A 29 23.24 -5.96 -8.76
CA GLY A 29 23.50 -6.82 -9.92
C GLY A 29 22.60 -8.04 -10.07
N TYR A 30 21.47 -8.12 -9.38
CA TYR A 30 20.45 -9.13 -9.68
C TYR A 30 19.69 -8.77 -10.96
N HIS A 31 19.24 -9.79 -11.69
CA HIS A 31 18.24 -9.62 -12.74
C HIS A 31 16.84 -9.81 -12.17
N VAL A 32 15.87 -9.06 -12.69
CA VAL A 32 14.48 -9.12 -12.26
C VAL A 32 13.58 -9.45 -13.43
N ARG A 33 12.67 -10.39 -13.23
CA ARG A 33 11.50 -10.61 -14.09
C ARG A 33 10.30 -9.99 -13.37
N ALA A 34 9.86 -8.84 -13.85
CA ALA A 34 8.89 -7.99 -13.18
C ALA A 34 7.54 -8.06 -13.90
N GLN A 35 6.48 -8.48 -13.19
CA GLN A 35 5.13 -8.41 -13.73
C GLN A 35 4.48 -7.09 -13.31
N MET A 36 3.83 -6.41 -14.28
CA MET A 36 3.01 -5.21 -14.10
C MET A 36 1.71 -5.34 -14.88
N ARG A 37 0.64 -4.70 -14.40
CA ARG A 37 -0.65 -4.69 -15.11
C ARG A 37 -0.62 -3.81 -16.36
N ASN A 38 0.02 -2.65 -16.27
CA ASN A 38 0.17 -1.67 -17.36
C ASN A 38 1.53 -0.96 -17.26
N LEU A 39 1.83 -0.09 -18.20
CA LEU A 39 3.08 0.68 -18.27
C LEU A 39 2.86 2.17 -17.98
N GLU A 40 1.83 2.49 -17.26
CA GLU A 40 1.47 3.86 -16.91
C GLU A 40 2.18 4.31 -15.62
N GLY A 41 2.48 5.62 -15.56
CA GLY A 41 3.07 6.25 -14.38
C GLY A 41 4.59 6.26 -14.34
N VAL A 42 5.11 6.98 -13.34
CA VAL A 42 6.54 7.26 -13.17
C VAL A 42 7.32 5.98 -12.83
N ILE A 43 6.79 5.17 -11.92
CA ILE A 43 7.41 3.91 -11.49
C ILE A 43 7.54 2.93 -12.66
N ALA A 44 6.50 2.80 -13.50
CA ALA A 44 6.56 1.94 -14.68
C ALA A 44 7.63 2.41 -15.68
N THR A 45 7.80 3.72 -15.83
CA THR A 45 8.84 4.30 -16.68
C THR A 45 10.24 4.02 -16.13
N GLU A 46 10.45 4.19 -14.82
CA GLU A 46 11.71 3.88 -14.15
C GLU A 46 12.09 2.40 -14.32
N ILE A 47 11.16 1.49 -14.01
CA ILE A 47 11.39 0.04 -14.11
C ILE A 47 11.69 -0.37 -15.56
N ARG A 48 10.96 0.18 -16.53
CA ARG A 48 11.17 -0.12 -17.97
C ARG A 48 12.53 0.31 -18.48
N GLN A 49 13.09 1.37 -17.92
CA GLN A 49 14.41 1.88 -18.31
C GLN A 49 15.58 1.12 -17.65
N ASN A 50 15.29 0.29 -16.65
CA ASN A 50 16.31 -0.45 -15.92
C ASN A 50 16.83 -1.64 -16.77
N PRO A 51 18.13 -1.69 -17.15
CA PRO A 51 18.69 -2.74 -18.00
C PRO A 51 18.70 -4.12 -17.35
N HIS A 52 18.54 -4.21 -16.03
CA HIS A 52 18.49 -5.47 -15.29
C HIS A 52 17.07 -6.02 -15.15
N VAL A 53 16.05 -5.35 -15.72
CA VAL A 53 14.67 -5.76 -15.61
C VAL A 53 14.12 -6.28 -16.93
N THR A 54 13.54 -7.46 -16.90
CA THR A 54 12.69 -8.01 -17.96
C THR A 54 11.23 -7.81 -17.56
N LEU A 55 10.51 -6.97 -18.27
CA LEU A 55 9.12 -6.63 -17.98
C LEU A 55 8.17 -7.63 -18.61
N LEU A 56 7.17 -8.07 -17.83
CA LEU A 56 6.02 -8.87 -18.27
C LEU A 56 4.75 -8.08 -17.98
N VAL A 57 4.07 -7.65 -19.03
CA VAL A 57 2.88 -6.81 -18.92
C VAL A 57 1.61 -7.65 -19.06
N GLY A 58 0.70 -7.52 -18.12
CA GLY A 58 -0.58 -8.20 -18.13
C GLY A 58 -1.11 -8.47 -16.73
N GLU A 59 -2.40 -8.78 -16.67
CA GLU A 59 -3.07 -9.14 -15.41
C GLU A 59 -2.83 -10.62 -15.07
N LEU A 60 -2.68 -10.94 -13.78
CA LEU A 60 -2.52 -12.32 -13.29
C LEU A 60 -3.83 -13.13 -13.37
N TYR A 61 -4.93 -12.49 -13.72
CA TYR A 61 -6.23 -13.11 -13.92
C TYR A 61 -6.73 -12.96 -15.36
N THR A 62 -7.71 -13.76 -15.74
CA THR A 62 -8.40 -13.67 -17.03
C THR A 62 -9.86 -13.34 -16.79
N ARG A 63 -10.42 -12.42 -17.56
CA ARG A 63 -11.86 -12.13 -17.53
C ARG A 63 -12.58 -13.15 -18.39
N GLN A 64 -13.39 -14.02 -17.81
CA GLN A 64 -14.28 -14.90 -18.59
C GLN A 64 -15.43 -14.07 -19.19
N GLY A 65 -15.56 -14.06 -20.50
CA GLY A 65 -16.75 -13.58 -21.21
C GLY A 65 -16.76 -12.12 -21.67
N ALA A 66 -15.67 -11.40 -21.60
CA ALA A 66 -15.57 -10.09 -22.24
C ALA A 66 -15.30 -10.23 -23.76
N THR A 67 -16.34 -10.59 -24.51
CA THR A 67 -16.42 -10.19 -25.91
C THR A 67 -16.81 -8.71 -25.90
N SER A 68 -15.84 -7.86 -26.22
CA SER A 68 -15.94 -6.46 -26.65
C SER A 68 -16.76 -5.47 -25.80
N GLU A 69 -16.15 -4.30 -25.60
CA GLU A 69 -16.75 -3.00 -25.45
C GLU A 69 -17.59 -2.75 -24.19
N LYS A 70 -17.00 -2.02 -23.27
CA LYS A 70 -17.58 -1.45 -22.03
C LYS A 70 -17.77 -2.45 -20.88
N ALA A 71 -16.68 -2.94 -20.32
CA ALA A 71 -16.72 -3.36 -18.93
C ALA A 71 -16.95 -2.10 -18.09
N ASP A 72 -18.11 -2.03 -17.46
CA ASP A 72 -18.46 -0.98 -16.50
C ASP A 72 -17.44 -1.03 -15.35
N VAL A 73 -16.53 -0.08 -15.29
CA VAL A 73 -15.45 0.02 -14.29
C VAL A 73 -16.02 0.19 -12.86
N THR A 74 -17.33 0.50 -12.75
CA THR A 74 -18.04 0.67 -11.48
C THR A 74 -18.40 -0.65 -10.79
N GLN A 75 -18.21 -1.82 -11.44
CA GLN A 75 -18.46 -3.15 -10.86
C GLN A 75 -17.17 -3.90 -10.50
N SER A 76 -16.12 -3.24 -10.11
CA SER A 76 -14.89 -3.86 -9.61
C SER A 76 -15.06 -4.35 -8.16
N GLY A 77 -15.91 -5.34 -7.97
CA GLY A 77 -15.86 -6.18 -6.78
C GLY A 77 -14.80 -7.29 -6.97
N PRO A 78 -14.21 -7.84 -5.92
CA PRO A 78 -13.11 -8.80 -5.98
C PRO A 78 -13.44 -10.15 -6.64
N MET A 79 -14.59 -10.37 -7.23
CA MET A 79 -15.07 -11.70 -7.60
C MET A 79 -15.83 -11.82 -8.93
N TYR A 80 -15.52 -11.06 -9.97
CA TYR A 80 -16.22 -11.25 -11.24
C TYR A 80 -15.43 -12.10 -12.25
N GLY A 81 -15.90 -13.34 -12.46
CA GLY A 81 -15.67 -14.16 -13.64
C GLY A 81 -14.21 -14.49 -13.95
N ILE A 82 -13.44 -14.94 -12.96
CA ILE A 82 -12.03 -14.74 -12.99
C ILE A 82 -11.32 -16.09 -13.02
N GLY A 83 -10.68 -16.36 -14.14
CA GLY A 83 -9.67 -17.40 -14.25
C GLY A 83 -8.29 -16.86 -13.89
N VAL A 84 -7.34 -17.77 -13.75
CA VAL A 84 -5.93 -17.45 -13.51
C VAL A 84 -5.18 -17.38 -14.85
N ASN A 85 -4.30 -16.39 -15.02
CA ASN A 85 -3.44 -16.28 -16.20
C ASN A 85 -2.18 -17.15 -16.04
N HIS A 86 -2.36 -18.48 -16.17
CA HIS A 86 -1.29 -19.46 -16.01
C HIS A 86 -0.12 -19.25 -16.98
N GLN A 87 -0.39 -18.70 -18.17
CA GLN A 87 0.66 -18.47 -19.17
C GLN A 87 1.62 -17.36 -18.68
N LEU A 88 1.09 -16.22 -18.24
CA LEU A 88 1.89 -15.12 -17.71
C LEU A 88 2.66 -15.54 -16.46
N ILE A 89 1.98 -16.26 -15.55
CA ILE A 89 2.59 -16.78 -14.32
C ILE A 89 3.74 -17.74 -14.66
N SER A 90 3.55 -18.66 -15.57
CA SER A 90 4.60 -19.60 -16.00
C SER A 90 5.80 -18.88 -16.63
N GLU A 91 5.52 -17.85 -17.45
CA GLU A 91 6.56 -17.01 -18.05
C GLU A 91 7.34 -16.24 -17.00
N LEU A 92 6.68 -15.74 -15.97
CA LEU A 92 7.30 -14.96 -14.88
C LEU A 92 8.44 -15.75 -14.21
N PHE A 93 8.24 -17.03 -13.91
CA PHE A 93 9.25 -17.87 -13.22
C PHE A 93 10.29 -18.48 -14.13
N ARG A 94 10.23 -18.26 -15.45
CA ARG A 94 11.21 -18.84 -16.39
C ARG A 94 12.63 -18.37 -16.08
N GLY A 95 13.50 -19.29 -15.63
CA GLY A 95 14.89 -19.01 -15.29
C GLY A 95 15.11 -18.21 -14.00
N ALA A 96 14.08 -17.97 -13.21
CA ALA A 96 14.22 -17.36 -11.89
C ALA A 96 14.70 -18.39 -10.84
N GLN A 97 15.46 -17.93 -9.87
CA GLN A 97 15.93 -18.70 -8.71
C GLN A 97 15.28 -18.22 -7.41
N LEU A 98 14.87 -16.97 -7.36
CA LEU A 98 14.26 -16.32 -6.20
C LEU A 98 12.93 -15.73 -6.62
N ALA A 99 12.03 -15.50 -5.65
CA ALA A 99 10.76 -14.85 -5.90
C ALA A 99 10.36 -13.94 -4.75
N PHE A 100 9.83 -12.76 -5.09
CA PHE A 100 9.11 -11.89 -4.16
C PHE A 100 7.68 -11.70 -4.65
N ILE A 101 6.73 -12.11 -3.84
CA ILE A 101 5.32 -12.19 -4.21
C ILE A 101 4.48 -11.39 -3.21
N ASN A 102 3.84 -10.34 -3.70
CA ASN A 102 2.84 -9.55 -2.99
C ASN A 102 1.54 -9.58 -3.78
N THR A 103 0.64 -10.51 -3.45
CA THR A 103 -0.67 -10.63 -4.09
C THR A 103 -1.57 -9.44 -3.74
N THR A 104 -2.52 -9.15 -4.61
CA THR A 104 -3.51 -8.11 -4.41
C THR A 104 -4.91 -8.69 -4.54
N PHE A 105 -5.91 -7.94 -4.08
CA PHE A 105 -7.32 -8.33 -4.13
C PHE A 105 -7.93 -8.31 -5.54
N TYR A 106 -7.14 -8.01 -6.58
CA TYR A 106 -7.61 -8.10 -7.96
C TYR A 106 -7.67 -9.54 -8.41
N GLY A 107 -8.85 -9.97 -8.79
CA GLY A 107 -9.11 -11.34 -9.13
C GLY A 107 -9.41 -12.21 -7.89
N ASP A 108 -9.33 -13.52 -8.09
CA ASP A 108 -9.37 -14.48 -6.98
C ASP A 108 -7.96 -14.59 -6.39
N GLU A 109 -7.68 -13.80 -5.35
CA GLU A 109 -6.36 -13.71 -4.75
C GLU A 109 -5.83 -15.07 -4.29
N ILE A 110 -6.71 -15.93 -3.75
CA ILE A 110 -6.32 -17.26 -3.27
C ILE A 110 -5.87 -18.12 -4.45
N LYS A 111 -6.68 -18.24 -5.51
CA LYS A 111 -6.33 -19.05 -6.68
C LYS A 111 -5.11 -18.52 -7.43
N ILE A 112 -4.95 -17.20 -7.48
CA ILE A 112 -3.76 -16.58 -8.08
C ILE A 112 -2.53 -16.91 -7.24
N GLY A 113 -2.61 -16.78 -5.92
CA GLY A 113 -1.54 -17.11 -4.98
C GLY A 113 -1.12 -18.57 -5.05
N GLU A 114 -2.08 -19.49 -5.07
CA GLU A 114 -1.84 -20.92 -5.26
C GLU A 114 -1.16 -21.22 -6.61
N ALA A 115 -1.63 -20.61 -7.69
CA ALA A 115 -1.05 -20.81 -9.02
C ALA A 115 0.40 -20.23 -9.12
N LEU A 116 0.68 -19.12 -8.43
CA LEU A 116 2.02 -18.56 -8.31
C LEU A 116 2.94 -19.51 -7.53
N ALA A 117 2.48 -20.04 -6.39
CA ALA A 117 3.24 -20.99 -5.58
C ALA A 117 3.55 -22.30 -6.35
N ASP A 118 2.55 -22.84 -7.05
CA ASP A 118 2.72 -24.00 -7.91
C ASP A 118 3.72 -23.77 -9.04
N ALA A 119 3.65 -22.62 -9.68
CA ALA A 119 4.59 -22.29 -10.76
C ALA A 119 6.00 -22.08 -10.24
N ALA A 120 6.15 -21.46 -9.06
CA ALA A 120 7.42 -21.31 -8.36
C ALA A 120 8.04 -22.68 -8.01
N ASN A 121 7.22 -23.60 -7.47
CA ASN A 121 7.63 -24.95 -7.13
C ASN A 121 8.09 -25.72 -8.37
N ARG A 122 7.31 -25.69 -9.46
CA ARG A 122 7.69 -26.31 -10.75
C ARG A 122 8.97 -25.72 -11.35
N ALA A 123 9.20 -24.41 -11.16
CA ALA A 123 10.41 -23.73 -11.63
C ALA A 123 11.64 -23.99 -10.76
N GLY A 124 11.48 -24.63 -9.59
CA GLY A 124 12.55 -24.90 -8.66
C GLY A 124 13.08 -23.65 -7.96
N ILE A 125 12.18 -22.73 -7.59
CA ILE A 125 12.54 -21.52 -6.82
C ILE A 125 13.21 -21.92 -5.50
N GLN A 126 14.39 -21.35 -5.24
CA GLN A 126 15.23 -21.66 -4.10
C GLN A 126 14.83 -20.91 -2.84
N HIS A 127 14.24 -19.74 -2.98
CA HIS A 127 13.71 -18.94 -1.88
C HIS A 127 12.52 -18.10 -2.37
N TYR A 128 11.36 -18.34 -1.78
CA TYR A 128 10.10 -17.67 -2.08
C TYR A 128 9.76 -16.75 -0.91
N VAL A 129 9.84 -15.43 -1.10
CA VAL A 129 9.43 -14.47 -0.07
C VAL A 129 8.03 -13.99 -0.40
N TYR A 130 7.10 -14.24 0.51
CA TYR A 130 5.70 -13.90 0.36
C TYR A 130 5.31 -12.77 1.32
N SER A 131 4.84 -11.65 0.77
CA SER A 131 4.23 -10.59 1.56
C SER A 131 2.82 -11.01 1.96
N SER A 132 2.70 -11.43 3.21
CA SER A 132 1.49 -11.98 3.81
C SER A 132 0.87 -11.01 4.81
N MET A 133 -0.29 -11.34 5.33
CA MET A 133 -0.95 -10.66 6.45
C MET A 133 -1.79 -11.70 7.23
N PRO A 134 -2.09 -11.45 8.51
CA PRO A 134 -2.82 -12.41 9.33
C PRO A 134 -4.31 -12.44 9.00
N ASP A 135 -4.94 -13.59 9.25
CA ASP A 135 -6.38 -13.66 9.50
C ASP A 135 -6.61 -13.66 11.02
N HIS A 136 -7.07 -12.55 11.56
CA HIS A 136 -7.25 -12.35 12.99
C HIS A 136 -8.18 -13.40 13.63
N HIS A 137 -9.18 -13.85 12.88
CA HIS A 137 -10.10 -14.90 13.34
C HIS A 137 -9.39 -16.20 13.72
N THR A 138 -8.23 -16.50 13.14
CA THR A 138 -7.44 -17.70 13.47
C THR A 138 -6.71 -17.60 14.81
N TYR A 139 -6.55 -16.40 15.35
CA TYR A 139 -5.94 -16.15 16.66
C TYR A 139 -6.97 -16.04 17.77
N ASN A 140 -8.17 -15.53 17.45
CA ASN A 140 -9.29 -15.47 18.37
C ASN A 140 -10.61 -15.51 17.58
N GLU A 141 -11.48 -16.48 17.87
CA GLU A 141 -12.76 -16.70 17.18
C GLU A 141 -13.73 -15.50 17.29
N ASP A 142 -13.56 -14.65 18.30
CA ASP A 142 -14.37 -13.44 18.48
C ASP A 142 -13.88 -12.27 17.60
N TRP A 143 -12.70 -12.38 17.00
CA TRP A 143 -12.15 -11.35 16.12
C TRP A 143 -12.64 -11.54 14.70
N PRO A 144 -13.07 -10.46 14.00
CA PRO A 144 -13.47 -10.56 12.61
C PRO A 144 -12.26 -10.82 11.71
N SER A 145 -12.48 -11.66 10.67
CA SER A 145 -11.54 -11.74 9.54
C SER A 145 -11.51 -10.43 8.79
N LEU A 146 -10.33 -10.00 8.37
CA LEU A 146 -10.15 -8.85 7.50
C LEU A 146 -10.13 -9.31 6.03
N PRO A 147 -11.12 -8.94 5.21
CA PRO A 147 -11.31 -9.50 3.87
C PRO A 147 -10.13 -9.36 2.91
N LEU A 148 -9.28 -8.33 3.07
CA LEU A 148 -8.09 -8.14 2.23
C LEU A 148 -6.82 -8.79 2.84
N TRP A 149 -6.89 -9.29 4.08
CA TRP A 149 -5.76 -9.93 4.76
C TRP A 149 -5.91 -11.45 4.85
N ALA A 150 -7.10 -11.93 5.20
CA ALA A 150 -7.37 -13.36 5.34
C ALA A 150 -7.01 -14.20 4.08
N PRO A 151 -7.23 -13.73 2.83
CA PRO A 151 -6.77 -14.46 1.65
C PRO A 151 -5.26 -14.67 1.62
N LYS A 152 -4.47 -13.72 2.13
CA LYS A 152 -3.01 -13.83 2.17
C LYS A 152 -2.55 -14.95 3.11
N GLN A 153 -3.18 -15.08 4.28
CA GLN A 153 -2.89 -16.19 5.19
C GLN A 153 -3.23 -17.55 4.56
N LYS A 154 -4.34 -17.66 3.83
CA LYS A 154 -4.70 -18.90 3.12
C LYS A 154 -3.66 -19.29 2.06
N VAL A 155 -3.16 -18.30 1.31
CA VAL A 155 -2.05 -18.53 0.37
C VAL A 155 -0.77 -18.96 1.11
N GLU A 156 -0.45 -18.32 2.23
CA GLU A 156 0.69 -18.73 3.08
C GLU A 156 0.58 -20.18 3.53
N GLU A 157 -0.60 -20.60 4.01
CA GLU A 157 -0.86 -21.98 4.42
C GLU A 157 -0.66 -22.96 3.27
N TYR A 158 -1.13 -22.61 2.07
CA TYR A 158 -0.92 -23.40 0.86
C TYR A 158 0.56 -23.53 0.49
N VAL A 159 1.32 -22.41 0.53
CA VAL A 159 2.77 -22.39 0.28
C VAL A 159 3.49 -23.34 1.22
N LYS A 160 3.14 -23.33 2.52
CA LYS A 160 3.68 -24.27 3.51
C LYS A 160 3.28 -25.72 3.22
N GLN A 161 2.03 -25.94 2.86
CA GLN A 161 1.51 -27.29 2.56
C GLN A 161 2.24 -27.95 1.39
N ILE A 162 2.59 -27.20 0.34
CA ILE A 162 3.33 -27.76 -0.81
C ILE A 162 4.84 -27.86 -0.60
N GLY A 163 5.35 -27.43 0.57
CA GLY A 163 6.77 -27.51 0.95
C GLY A 163 7.67 -26.59 0.13
N LEU A 164 7.18 -25.47 -0.37
CA LEU A 164 7.99 -24.48 -1.08
C LEU A 164 8.93 -23.78 -0.08
N PRO A 165 10.25 -23.67 -0.34
CA PRO A 165 11.19 -22.97 0.55
C PRO A 165 10.80 -21.48 0.65
N ALA A 166 10.13 -21.07 1.73
CA ALA A 166 9.51 -19.75 1.81
C ALA A 166 9.82 -19.01 3.11
N THR A 167 9.74 -17.68 3.04
CA THR A 167 9.68 -16.75 4.18
C THR A 167 8.46 -15.88 4.03
N PHE A 168 7.76 -15.60 5.13
CA PHE A 168 6.53 -14.83 5.15
C PHE A 168 6.77 -13.50 5.84
N VAL A 169 6.55 -12.39 5.13
CA VAL A 169 6.78 -11.04 5.65
C VAL A 169 5.44 -10.35 5.87
N TYR A 170 5.18 -9.97 7.11
CA TYR A 170 4.03 -9.17 7.52
C TYR A 170 4.51 -7.74 7.69
N THR A 171 4.06 -6.84 6.83
CA THR A 171 4.46 -5.43 6.91
C THR A 171 3.56 -4.66 7.87
N GLY A 172 4.16 -3.79 8.67
CA GLY A 172 3.42 -2.81 9.45
C GLY A 172 2.69 -1.78 8.61
N ILE A 173 2.14 -0.77 9.28
CA ILE A 173 1.49 0.37 8.65
C ILE A 173 2.53 1.19 7.87
N TYR A 174 2.21 1.54 6.64
CA TYR A 174 3.12 2.36 5.82
C TYR A 174 2.99 3.83 6.18
N ASN A 175 4.11 4.48 6.47
CA ASN A 175 4.18 5.93 6.57
C ASN A 175 3.61 6.59 5.30
N ASN A 176 3.88 5.97 4.15
CA ASN A 176 3.42 6.38 2.83
C ASN A 176 1.89 6.29 2.61
N ASN A 177 1.11 5.80 3.58
CA ASN A 177 -0.35 5.80 3.51
C ASN A 177 -0.95 7.14 3.95
N PHE A 178 -0.20 7.97 4.68
CA PHE A 178 -0.68 9.30 5.06
C PHE A 178 -0.79 10.21 3.84
N THR A 179 -1.90 10.93 3.75
CA THR A 179 -2.19 11.90 2.69
C THR A 179 -3.17 12.96 3.17
N GLY A 180 -3.06 14.18 2.67
CA GLY A 180 -4.07 15.24 2.84
C GLY A 180 -5.31 15.05 1.97
N LEU A 181 -5.28 14.12 0.98
CA LEU A 181 -6.47 13.74 0.23
C LEU A 181 -7.49 13.04 1.13
N PRO A 182 -8.80 13.11 0.83
CA PRO A 182 -9.86 12.52 1.64
C PRO A 182 -9.87 10.99 1.55
N TYR A 183 -8.76 10.36 1.93
CA TYR A 183 -8.58 8.92 1.95
C TYR A 183 -9.08 8.33 3.28
N PRO A 184 -9.95 7.29 3.29
CA PRO A 184 -10.76 6.96 4.46
C PRO A 184 -10.00 6.65 5.75
N LEU A 185 -8.88 5.92 5.69
CA LEU A 185 -8.20 5.45 6.91
C LEU A 185 -7.01 6.32 7.32
N PHE A 186 -6.32 6.92 6.36
CA PHE A 186 -5.06 7.63 6.58
C PHE A 186 -5.12 9.09 6.13
N CYS A 187 -6.32 9.68 6.08
CA CYS A 187 -6.48 11.09 5.77
C CYS A 187 -5.93 11.94 6.92
N MET A 188 -4.88 12.73 6.63
CA MET A 188 -4.45 13.86 7.44
C MET A 188 -5.26 15.08 7.01
N GLU A 189 -6.45 15.24 7.60
CA GLU A 189 -7.38 16.29 7.18
C GLU A 189 -6.88 17.66 7.61
N LEU A 190 -6.56 18.51 6.61
CA LEU A 190 -6.17 19.90 6.85
C LEU A 190 -7.35 20.71 7.34
N GLN A 191 -7.19 21.39 8.48
CA GLN A 191 -8.20 22.24 9.09
C GLN A 191 -8.04 23.70 8.64
N PRO A 192 -9.10 24.54 8.77
CA PRO A 192 -9.03 25.96 8.39
C PRO A 192 -7.97 26.78 9.14
N ASP A 193 -7.51 26.31 10.29
CA ASP A 193 -6.45 26.94 11.10
C ASP A 193 -5.04 26.45 10.75
N GLY A 194 -4.91 25.61 9.72
CA GLY A 194 -3.65 25.04 9.26
C GLY A 194 -3.16 23.82 10.05
N SER A 195 -3.92 23.35 11.05
CA SER A 195 -3.63 22.10 11.75
C SER A 195 -4.12 20.87 10.95
N PHE A 196 -3.65 19.68 11.33
CA PHE A 196 -4.12 18.43 10.77
C PHE A 196 -4.89 17.60 11.80
N VAL A 197 -5.89 16.84 11.33
CA VAL A 197 -6.63 15.87 12.13
C VAL A 197 -6.55 14.50 11.45
N TRP A 198 -6.10 13.49 12.19
CA TRP A 198 -6.18 12.08 11.78
C TRP A 198 -7.24 11.36 12.61
N GLN A 199 -8.28 10.84 11.94
CA GLN A 199 -9.34 10.05 12.57
C GLN A 199 -9.24 8.58 12.12
N ALA A 200 -9.17 7.67 13.09
CA ALA A 200 -9.10 6.23 12.84
C ALA A 200 -9.65 5.42 14.04
N PRO A 201 -9.95 4.11 13.87
CA PRO A 201 -10.60 3.32 14.94
C PRO A 201 -9.64 2.84 16.04
N PHE A 202 -8.33 3.01 15.87
CA PHE A 202 -7.33 2.52 16.81
C PHE A 202 -7.42 3.21 18.17
N HIS A 203 -7.10 2.48 19.24
CA HIS A 203 -6.96 3.10 20.55
C HIS A 203 -5.79 4.10 20.54
N PRO A 204 -5.96 5.34 21.07
CA PRO A 204 -4.95 6.41 20.96
C PRO A 204 -3.60 6.07 21.57
N ASP A 205 -3.57 5.14 22.53
CA ASP A 205 -2.36 4.76 23.27
C ASP A 205 -1.91 3.30 22.98
N ALA A 206 -2.63 2.53 22.14
CA ALA A 206 -2.17 1.20 21.71
C ALA A 206 -1.06 1.33 20.67
N LYS A 207 0.04 0.58 20.87
CA LYS A 207 1.16 0.59 19.94
C LYS A 207 0.79 -0.09 18.63
N LEU A 208 1.19 0.53 17.53
CA LEU A 208 1.04 0.03 16.17
C LEU A 208 2.42 -0.03 15.50
N PRO A 209 2.66 -1.01 14.62
CA PRO A 209 3.93 -1.15 13.92
C PRO A 209 3.96 -0.25 12.66
N TRP A 210 5.05 0.50 12.45
CA TRP A 210 5.22 1.45 11.34
C TRP A 210 6.50 1.20 10.56
N LEU A 211 6.46 1.52 9.25
CA LEU A 211 7.64 1.54 8.38
C LEU A 211 7.40 2.44 7.16
N ASP A 212 8.48 2.92 6.56
CA ASP A 212 8.44 3.49 5.20
C ASP A 212 8.57 2.38 4.17
N ALA A 213 7.46 2.03 3.49
CA ALA A 213 7.43 0.89 2.60
C ALA A 213 8.34 1.07 1.37
N GLU A 214 8.50 2.29 0.86
CA GLU A 214 9.34 2.58 -0.32
C GLU A 214 10.83 2.63 0.02
N HIS A 215 11.17 2.97 1.26
CA HIS A 215 12.54 3.06 1.74
C HIS A 215 13.05 1.74 2.33
N ASP A 216 12.24 1.07 3.17
CA ASP A 216 12.72 0.04 4.09
C ASP A 216 12.49 -1.39 3.62
N VAL A 217 11.43 -1.65 2.81
CA VAL A 217 11.09 -3.01 2.42
C VAL A 217 12.14 -3.61 1.48
N GLY A 218 12.62 -2.83 0.52
CA GLY A 218 13.60 -3.29 -0.46
C GLY A 218 14.88 -3.85 0.16
N PRO A 219 15.58 -3.08 1.00
CA PRO A 219 16.82 -3.55 1.64
C PRO A 219 16.57 -4.72 2.61
N ALA A 220 15.44 -4.73 3.32
CA ALA A 220 15.09 -5.84 4.23
C ALA A 220 14.89 -7.15 3.46
N ILE A 221 14.12 -7.14 2.36
CA ILE A 221 13.92 -8.34 1.52
C ILE A 221 15.23 -8.76 0.83
N LEU A 222 16.04 -7.81 0.37
CA LEU A 222 17.37 -8.12 -0.15
C LEU A 222 18.24 -8.86 0.88
N GLN A 223 18.18 -8.44 2.17
CA GLN A 223 18.92 -9.11 3.23
C GLN A 223 18.38 -10.53 3.49
N ILE A 224 17.05 -10.74 3.44
CA ILE A 224 16.45 -12.08 3.51
C ILE A 224 17.01 -12.98 2.39
N PHE A 225 17.10 -12.48 1.16
CA PHE A 225 17.69 -13.26 0.05
C PHE A 225 19.19 -13.53 0.22
N LYS A 226 19.94 -12.59 0.81
CA LYS A 226 21.38 -12.76 1.08
C LYS A 226 21.63 -13.80 2.17
N ASP A 227 20.87 -13.74 3.24
CA ASP A 227 20.98 -14.68 4.36
C ASP A 227 20.50 -16.09 3.97
N GLY A 228 19.54 -16.16 3.05
CA GLY A 228 19.03 -17.40 2.49
C GLY A 228 17.99 -18.12 3.34
N VAL A 229 17.43 -19.17 2.75
CA VAL A 229 16.38 -19.99 3.34
C VAL A 229 16.84 -20.73 4.62
N GLU A 230 18.12 -21.02 4.77
CA GLU A 230 18.68 -21.67 5.95
C GLU A 230 18.43 -20.86 7.23
N LYS A 231 18.43 -19.52 7.12
CA LYS A 231 18.19 -18.63 8.25
C LYS A 231 16.71 -18.25 8.39
N TRP A 232 16.03 -17.99 7.27
CA TRP A 232 14.72 -17.38 7.25
C TRP A 232 13.59 -18.29 6.78
N GLY A 233 13.88 -19.51 6.31
CA GLY A 233 12.87 -20.46 5.84
C GLY A 233 11.82 -20.78 6.89
N ASP A 234 10.57 -20.90 6.45
CA ASP A 234 9.38 -21.20 7.26
C ASP A 234 9.06 -20.19 8.38
N ARG A 235 9.76 -19.05 8.41
CA ARG A 235 9.55 -18.00 9.41
C ARG A 235 8.53 -16.97 8.93
N ARG A 236 7.74 -16.47 9.88
CA ARG A 236 7.02 -15.20 9.79
C ARG A 236 7.89 -14.10 10.35
N ILE A 237 8.01 -13.01 9.62
CA ILE A 237 8.78 -11.82 10.00
C ILE A 237 7.80 -10.65 10.00
N ALA A 238 7.57 -10.07 11.17
CA ALA A 238 6.85 -8.82 11.31
C ALA A 238 7.81 -7.67 11.01
N LEU A 239 7.68 -7.05 9.83
CA LEU A 239 8.56 -5.99 9.38
C LEU A 239 8.00 -4.62 9.77
N ALA A 240 8.61 -4.02 10.78
CA ALA A 240 8.32 -2.68 11.23
C ALA A 240 9.55 -2.09 11.94
N TYR A 241 9.72 -0.78 11.87
CA TYR A 241 10.89 -0.10 12.42
C TYR A 241 10.56 0.85 13.57
N GLU A 242 9.28 1.15 13.75
CA GLU A 242 8.78 1.91 14.90
C GLU A 242 7.54 1.24 15.48
N LEU A 243 7.36 1.37 16.78
CA LEU A 243 6.14 1.02 17.51
C LEU A 243 5.61 2.31 18.13
N LEU A 244 4.68 2.96 17.46
CA LEU A 244 4.06 4.22 17.87
C LEU A 244 2.57 4.03 18.09
N SER A 245 2.04 4.57 19.17
CA SER A 245 0.59 4.72 19.28
C SER A 245 0.10 5.81 18.32
N PRO A 246 -1.20 5.86 18.00
CA PRO A 246 -1.73 6.94 17.16
C PRO A 246 -1.39 8.33 17.67
N ARG A 247 -1.39 8.54 18.99
CA ARG A 247 -0.97 9.80 19.61
C ARG A 247 0.49 10.13 19.33
N GLU A 248 1.39 9.17 19.57
CA GLU A 248 2.81 9.33 19.30
C GLU A 248 3.09 9.49 17.80
N ALA A 249 2.35 8.79 16.94
CA ALA A 249 2.45 8.97 15.48
C ALA A 249 2.09 10.40 15.07
N CYS A 250 1.02 10.99 15.63
CA CYS A 250 0.68 12.39 15.42
C CYS A 250 1.77 13.32 15.92
N GLU A 251 2.36 13.07 17.10
CA GLU A 251 3.46 13.88 17.64
C GLU A 251 4.72 13.84 16.74
N GLN A 252 5.06 12.67 16.18
CA GLN A 252 6.18 12.55 15.24
C GLN A 252 5.86 13.26 13.91
N PHE A 253 4.63 13.08 13.43
CA PHE A 253 4.19 13.73 12.21
C PHE A 253 4.16 15.26 12.35
N GLU A 254 3.66 15.79 13.47
CA GLU A 254 3.68 17.21 13.81
C GLU A 254 5.10 17.80 13.75
N LYS A 255 6.08 17.10 14.36
CA LYS A 255 7.49 17.53 14.30
C LYS A 255 8.02 17.56 12.87
N GLY A 256 7.60 16.61 12.04
CA GLY A 256 8.04 16.52 10.63
C GLY A 256 7.45 17.63 9.77
N VAL A 257 6.13 17.83 9.80
CA VAL A 257 5.44 18.84 8.97
C VAL A 257 5.50 20.26 9.54
N GLY A 258 5.86 20.44 10.84
CA GLY A 258 5.91 21.74 11.50
C GLY A 258 4.53 22.36 11.78
N ARG A 259 3.46 21.59 11.75
CA ARG A 259 2.06 22.02 11.97
C ARG A 259 1.42 21.14 13.03
N PRO A 260 0.50 21.65 13.88
CA PRO A 260 -0.19 20.84 14.87
C PRO A 260 -0.94 19.67 14.25
N VAL A 261 -0.85 18.48 14.86
CA VAL A 261 -1.53 17.27 14.40
C VAL A 261 -2.27 16.62 15.55
N GLN A 262 -3.58 16.42 15.40
CA GLN A 262 -4.42 15.82 16.42
C GLN A 262 -4.93 14.45 15.98
N TYR A 263 -4.86 13.47 16.88
CA TYR A 263 -5.54 12.18 16.71
C TYR A 263 -6.95 12.20 17.31
N VAL A 264 -7.91 11.69 16.55
CA VAL A 264 -9.29 11.48 17.00
C VAL A 264 -9.66 10.01 16.82
N ARG A 265 -9.90 9.29 17.94
CA ARG A 265 -10.45 7.93 17.85
C ARG A 265 -11.91 8.00 17.43
N GLY A 266 -12.25 7.39 16.33
CA GLY A 266 -13.61 7.45 15.79
C GLY A 266 -13.84 6.45 14.67
N LYS A 267 -15.09 6.48 14.18
CA LYS A 267 -15.47 5.71 12.99
C LYS A 267 -14.71 6.23 11.77
N ILE A 268 -14.48 5.32 10.83
CA ILE A 268 -13.87 5.67 9.54
C ILE A 268 -14.88 6.49 8.75
N ASP A 269 -14.54 7.75 8.48
CA ASP A 269 -15.36 8.66 7.70
C ASP A 269 -15.01 8.55 6.22
N VAL A 270 -15.90 7.90 5.45
CA VAL A 270 -15.70 7.65 4.02
C VAL A 270 -16.25 8.83 3.24
N LYS A 271 -15.39 9.78 2.89
CA LYS A 271 -15.73 11.02 2.16
C LYS A 271 -15.69 10.87 0.63
N VAL A 272 -15.24 9.72 0.12
CA VAL A 272 -15.05 9.46 -1.30
C VAL A 272 -15.70 8.14 -1.71
N LYS A 273 -16.03 8.01 -2.99
CA LYS A 273 -16.54 6.76 -3.53
C LYS A 273 -15.42 5.71 -3.59
N ILE A 274 -15.59 4.61 -2.87
CA ILE A 274 -14.64 3.49 -2.81
C ILE A 274 -15.29 2.19 -3.30
N PRO A 275 -14.50 1.22 -3.79
CA PRO A 275 -15.01 -0.10 -4.14
C PRO A 275 -15.65 -0.81 -2.94
N GLU A 276 -16.72 -1.57 -3.18
CA GLU A 276 -17.47 -2.29 -2.15
C GLU A 276 -16.58 -3.21 -1.29
N GLY A 277 -15.65 -3.95 -1.92
CA GLY A 277 -14.73 -4.83 -1.19
C GLY A 277 -13.81 -4.07 -0.23
N TYR A 278 -13.43 -2.84 -0.60
CA TYR A 278 -12.63 -1.99 0.27
C TYR A 278 -13.47 -1.42 1.42
N ARG A 279 -14.71 -1.03 1.17
CA ARG A 279 -15.64 -0.60 2.21
C ARG A 279 -15.84 -1.68 3.27
N ILE A 280 -16.05 -2.93 2.85
CA ILE A 280 -16.19 -4.08 3.76
C ILE A 280 -14.91 -4.28 4.59
N GLN A 281 -13.73 -4.08 4.00
CA GLN A 281 -12.46 -4.11 4.73
C GLN A 281 -12.38 -3.03 5.81
N LEU A 282 -12.77 -1.78 5.50
CA LEU A 282 -12.76 -0.69 6.46
C LEU A 282 -13.73 -0.93 7.62
N GLU A 283 -14.93 -1.43 7.33
CA GLU A 283 -15.92 -1.82 8.35
C GLU A 283 -15.39 -2.95 9.27
N ALA A 284 -14.67 -3.91 8.68
CA ALA A 284 -14.04 -4.99 9.45
C ALA A 284 -12.88 -4.49 10.32
N LEU A 285 -12.06 -3.56 9.79
CA LEU A 285 -10.99 -2.88 10.55
C LEU A 285 -11.56 -2.08 11.73
N GLU A 286 -12.62 -1.29 11.49
CA GLU A 286 -13.30 -0.53 12.53
C GLU A 286 -13.83 -1.46 13.64
N LYS A 287 -14.45 -2.56 13.24
CA LYS A 287 -14.96 -3.55 14.19
C LYS A 287 -13.82 -4.21 14.98
N LEU A 288 -12.74 -4.63 14.33
CA LEU A 288 -11.61 -5.31 14.96
C LEU A 288 -10.90 -4.40 15.97
N PHE A 289 -10.44 -3.23 15.53
CA PHE A 289 -9.65 -2.34 16.38
C PHE A 289 -10.51 -1.47 17.32
N GLY A 290 -11.83 -1.48 17.14
CA GLY A 290 -12.78 -0.92 18.09
C GLY A 290 -13.06 -1.83 19.29
N LEU A 291 -12.64 -3.10 19.28
CA LEU A 291 -12.90 -4.06 20.37
C LEU A 291 -12.19 -3.69 21.68
N GLY A 292 -11.05 -3.00 21.63
CA GLY A 292 -10.23 -2.69 22.80
C GLY A 292 -10.84 -1.72 23.81
N GLY A 293 -12.08 -1.25 23.64
CA GLY A 293 -12.74 -0.38 24.61
C GLY A 293 -11.86 0.81 25.03
N ASP A 294 -11.72 1.02 26.35
CA ASP A 294 -10.90 2.08 26.96
C ASP A 294 -9.50 1.59 27.39
N ASP A 295 -9.22 0.29 27.32
CA ASP A 295 -7.91 -0.28 27.67
C ASP A 295 -7.11 -0.55 26.39
N PRO A 296 -5.96 0.12 26.19
CA PRO A 296 -5.10 -0.12 25.04
C PRO A 296 -4.60 -1.57 24.95
N ALA A 297 -4.50 -2.29 26.06
CA ALA A 297 -4.05 -3.67 26.09
C ALA A 297 -5.10 -4.68 25.56
N GLU A 298 -6.36 -4.26 25.49
CA GLU A 298 -7.44 -5.08 24.92
C GLU A 298 -7.56 -4.94 23.40
N GLN A 299 -6.89 -3.95 22.79
CA GLN A 299 -6.88 -3.83 21.34
C GLN A 299 -6.18 -5.05 20.73
N PRO A 300 -6.81 -5.74 19.76
CA PRO A 300 -6.17 -6.83 19.04
C PRO A 300 -4.81 -6.43 18.45
N PRO A 301 -3.78 -7.29 18.54
CA PRO A 301 -2.49 -7.03 17.93
C PRO A 301 -2.63 -6.82 16.42
N TYR A 302 -1.88 -5.86 15.85
CA TYR A 302 -1.93 -5.56 14.42
C TYR A 302 -1.56 -6.78 13.56
N PHE A 303 -0.57 -7.56 13.98
CA PHE A 303 -0.17 -8.79 13.30
C PHE A 303 -0.94 -10.04 13.80
N GLY A 304 -2.02 -9.88 14.58
CA GLY A 304 -2.79 -10.98 15.14
C GLY A 304 -2.09 -11.73 16.28
N ASP A 305 -0.78 -11.63 16.38
CA ASP A 305 0.06 -12.31 17.37
C ASP A 305 0.94 -11.30 18.10
N SER A 306 0.74 -11.18 19.41
CA SER A 306 1.52 -10.27 20.26
C SER A 306 3.00 -10.62 20.35
N THR A 307 3.37 -11.87 20.13
CA THR A 307 4.79 -12.28 20.04
C THR A 307 5.49 -11.73 18.81
N LEU A 308 4.81 -11.68 17.67
CA LEU A 308 5.33 -11.06 16.46
C LEU A 308 5.54 -9.55 16.65
N GLU A 309 4.58 -8.88 17.33
CA GLU A 309 4.74 -7.45 17.64
C GLU A 309 5.89 -7.20 18.61
N ALA A 310 6.05 -8.03 19.63
CA ALA A 310 7.10 -7.87 20.63
C ALA A 310 8.51 -8.01 20.03
N THR A 311 8.68 -8.76 18.95
CA THR A 311 9.98 -9.02 18.31
C THR A 311 10.21 -8.19 17.06
N CYS A 312 9.19 -7.52 16.51
CA CYS A 312 9.26 -6.91 15.18
C CYS A 312 10.41 -5.92 15.00
N LEU A 313 10.66 -5.02 15.95
CA LEU A 313 11.78 -4.07 15.85
C LEU A 313 13.14 -4.77 15.84
N HIS A 314 13.31 -5.77 16.72
CA HIS A 314 14.55 -6.52 16.79
C HIS A 314 14.84 -7.27 15.50
N ASP A 315 13.84 -7.99 14.97
CA ASP A 315 13.99 -8.79 13.75
C ASP A 315 14.17 -7.88 12.52
N SER A 316 13.47 -6.75 12.46
CA SER A 316 13.59 -5.78 11.37
C SER A 316 14.96 -5.13 11.31
N LEU A 317 15.53 -4.75 12.45
CA LEU A 317 16.87 -4.15 12.51
C LEU A 317 17.99 -5.13 12.15
N GLN A 318 17.77 -6.45 12.27
CA GLN A 318 18.69 -7.44 11.72
C GLN A 318 18.70 -7.49 10.17
N LEU A 319 17.62 -7.02 9.55
CA LEU A 319 17.46 -7.00 8.09
C LEU A 319 17.91 -5.66 7.49
N TRP A 320 17.65 -4.56 8.18
CA TRP A 320 18.00 -3.22 7.71
C TRP A 320 18.24 -2.27 8.89
N GLU A 321 19.41 -1.65 8.94
CA GLU A 321 19.85 -0.78 10.06
C GLU A 321 19.61 0.72 9.80
N GLY A 322 19.18 1.09 8.60
CA GLY A 322 18.97 2.48 8.20
C GLY A 322 17.51 2.81 7.87
N PRO A 323 16.53 2.49 8.74
CA PRO A 323 15.13 2.77 8.43
C PRO A 323 14.84 4.27 8.46
N ARG A 324 13.82 4.67 7.71
CA ARG A 324 13.25 6.02 7.76
C ARG A 324 12.08 6.05 8.74
N GLY A 325 12.23 6.78 9.85
CA GLY A 325 11.18 7.00 10.82
C GLY A 325 10.06 7.91 10.32
N LEU A 326 8.94 7.92 11.05
CA LEU A 326 7.74 8.69 10.68
C LEU A 326 8.01 10.21 10.66
N GLU A 327 8.80 10.73 11.62
CA GLU A 327 9.17 12.16 11.64
C GLU A 327 9.95 12.55 10.38
N GLU A 328 10.94 11.75 9.99
CA GLU A 328 11.76 12.01 8.81
C GLU A 328 10.92 11.89 7.52
N TYR A 329 10.06 10.87 7.44
CA TYR A 329 9.12 10.73 6.33
C TYR A 329 8.21 11.97 6.21
N ALA A 330 7.62 12.42 7.33
CA ALA A 330 6.72 13.56 7.36
C ALA A 330 7.42 14.87 6.95
N ARG A 331 8.71 15.01 7.27
CA ARG A 331 9.52 16.18 6.92
C ARG A 331 9.97 16.18 5.48
N GLU A 332 10.40 15.03 4.95
CA GLU A 332 11.13 14.99 3.67
C GLU A 332 10.30 14.44 2.50
N ILE A 333 9.41 13.50 2.77
CA ILE A 333 8.70 12.75 1.72
C ILE A 333 7.25 13.18 1.58
N PHE A 334 6.53 13.31 2.70
CA PHE A 334 5.12 13.65 2.69
C PHE A 334 4.82 14.94 1.89
N PRO A 335 5.54 16.08 2.07
CA PRO A 335 5.31 17.28 1.26
C PRO A 335 5.51 17.04 -0.25
N LEU A 336 6.50 16.23 -0.63
CA LEU A 336 6.76 15.91 -2.04
C LEU A 336 5.64 15.04 -2.65
N GLU A 337 5.14 14.07 -1.90
CA GLU A 337 4.00 13.23 -2.33
C GLU A 337 2.72 14.06 -2.44
N GLU A 338 2.45 14.94 -1.48
CA GLU A 338 1.29 15.84 -1.49
C GLU A 338 1.35 16.81 -2.69
N HIS A 339 2.51 17.43 -2.94
CA HIS A 339 2.70 18.25 -4.13
C HIS A 339 2.48 17.47 -5.43
N ALA A 340 2.99 16.24 -5.53
CA ALA A 340 2.76 15.36 -6.67
C ALA A 340 1.29 14.97 -6.85
N ASN A 341 0.49 15.02 -5.78
CA ASN A 341 -0.95 14.83 -5.77
C ASN A 341 -1.74 16.12 -6.08
N GLY A 342 -1.05 17.25 -6.31
CA GLY A 342 -1.66 18.54 -6.62
C GLY A 342 -2.16 19.31 -5.40
N LEU A 343 -1.66 18.99 -4.20
CA LEU A 343 -1.95 19.71 -2.96
C LEU A 343 -0.89 20.80 -2.74
N THR A 344 -1.32 21.98 -2.32
CA THR A 344 -0.47 23.19 -2.26
C THR A 344 -0.39 23.81 -0.86
N TRP A 345 -0.92 23.12 0.18
CA TRP A 345 -0.92 23.63 1.56
C TRP A 345 0.46 24.03 2.10
N MET A 346 1.54 23.49 1.51
CA MET A 346 2.93 23.81 1.87
C MET A 346 3.39 25.17 1.33
N GLU A 347 2.71 25.70 0.30
CA GLU A 347 3.08 26.94 -0.37
C GLU A 347 2.61 28.17 0.42
N ASP A 348 1.59 28.01 1.26
CA ASP A 348 1.03 29.09 2.09
C ASP A 348 2.03 29.65 3.14
N ASP A 349 3.10 28.92 3.44
CA ASP A 349 4.13 29.36 4.39
C ASP A 349 5.22 30.25 3.74
N ILE A 350 5.25 30.36 2.41
CA ILE A 350 6.28 31.15 1.69
C ILE A 350 5.84 32.61 1.52
N GLU A 351 4.56 32.90 1.55
CA GLU A 351 4.02 34.26 1.36
C GLU A 351 3.99 35.12 2.63
N GLY A 352 4.34 34.58 3.80
CA GLY A 352 4.42 35.32 5.07
C GLY A 352 5.65 36.23 5.27
N GLY A 353 6.49 36.41 4.26
CA GLY A 353 7.69 37.22 4.32
C GLY A 353 7.94 38.06 3.09
N GLU A 354 7.18 39.11 2.93
CA GLU A 354 7.42 40.39 2.24
C GLU A 354 6.14 40.88 1.56
N GLU A 355 5.38 41.73 2.28
CA GLU A 355 4.41 42.63 1.64
C GLU A 355 5.18 43.59 0.75
N ASP A 356 5.35 43.27 -0.53
CA ASP A 356 5.74 44.25 -1.53
C ASP A 356 4.46 44.83 -2.17
N GLN A 357 4.16 46.06 -1.75
CA GLN A 357 3.11 46.90 -2.31
C GLN A 357 3.45 47.24 -3.76
N ASN A 358 2.86 46.53 -4.70
CA ASN A 358 2.68 47.01 -6.05
C ASN A 358 1.35 46.52 -6.62
N GLU A 359 0.29 47.30 -6.38
CA GLU A 359 -0.97 47.19 -7.11
C GLU A 359 -0.71 47.62 -8.56
N GLU A 360 -0.65 46.68 -9.49
CA GLU A 360 -0.90 46.95 -10.92
C GLU A 360 -2.31 46.47 -11.27
N GLU A 361 -3.15 47.48 -11.58
CA GLU A 361 -4.49 47.33 -12.13
C GLU A 361 -4.48 46.46 -13.39
N TYR A 362 -5.16 45.30 -13.36
CA TYR A 362 -5.56 44.60 -14.57
C TYR A 362 -7.05 44.83 -14.86
N GLU A 363 -7.28 45.50 -16.02
CA GLU A 363 -8.57 45.71 -16.62
C GLU A 363 -9.34 44.39 -16.83
N THR A 364 -10.54 44.31 -16.26
CA THR A 364 -11.48 43.22 -16.49
C THR A 364 -12.11 43.34 -17.89
N VAL A 365 -11.85 42.36 -18.75
CA VAL A 365 -12.58 42.18 -20.01
C VAL A 365 -13.75 41.20 -19.78
N GLU A 366 -14.97 41.71 -19.87
CA GLU A 366 -16.21 40.91 -19.84
C GLU A 366 -16.34 40.01 -21.07
N PRO A 367 -16.75 38.72 -20.93
CA PRO A 367 -17.16 37.91 -22.07
C PRO A 367 -18.63 38.15 -22.45
N PRO A 368 -19.00 38.03 -23.74
CA PRO A 368 -20.30 38.41 -24.25
C PRO A 368 -21.41 37.41 -23.88
N SER A 369 -22.58 38.00 -23.54
CA SER A 369 -23.85 37.38 -23.25
C SER A 369 -24.43 36.57 -24.43
N ARG A 370 -24.90 35.34 -24.20
CA ARG A 370 -25.92 34.69 -25.06
C ARG A 370 -26.94 33.91 -24.23
N GLY A 371 -28.16 34.44 -24.25
CA GLY A 371 -29.50 33.90 -24.55
C GLY A 371 -29.94 32.66 -23.76
N GLN A 372 -30.89 32.87 -22.87
CA GLN A 372 -31.89 31.89 -22.42
C GLN A 372 -32.93 31.60 -23.54
N PRO A 373 -33.78 30.54 -23.49
CA PRO A 373 -34.56 30.11 -22.33
C PRO A 373 -34.88 28.60 -22.22
N GLY A 374 -35.48 28.19 -21.11
CA GLY A 374 -36.50 27.12 -21.04
C GLY A 374 -36.31 26.11 -19.93
N ASP A 375 -37.01 26.34 -18.85
CA ASP A 375 -37.76 25.50 -17.92
C ASP A 375 -37.43 24.01 -17.69
N GLU A 376 -37.42 23.73 -16.41
CA GLU A 376 -38.05 22.67 -15.61
C GLU A 376 -37.15 21.60 -15.00
N ASP A 377 -37.39 21.50 -13.72
CA ASP A 377 -37.27 20.40 -12.75
C ASP A 377 -36.06 20.34 -11.84
N SER A 378 -36.37 20.74 -10.60
CA SER A 378 -35.59 20.60 -9.38
C SER A 378 -35.52 19.14 -8.95
N GLU A 379 -34.38 18.52 -9.04
CA GLU A 379 -33.98 17.44 -8.13
C GLU A 379 -32.63 17.81 -7.51
N SER A 380 -32.60 17.86 -6.19
CA SER A 380 -31.42 18.08 -5.37
C SER A 380 -30.51 16.86 -5.48
N GLU A 381 -29.56 16.91 -6.38
CA GLU A 381 -28.44 15.97 -6.40
C GLU A 381 -27.39 16.47 -5.41
N ASP A 382 -27.18 15.67 -4.35
CA ASP A 382 -25.98 15.77 -3.51
C ASP A 382 -24.75 15.71 -4.41
N GLU A 383 -23.99 16.80 -4.50
CA GLU A 383 -22.71 16.86 -5.20
C GLU A 383 -21.72 15.91 -4.52
N VAL A 384 -21.68 14.67 -4.97
CA VAL A 384 -20.58 13.75 -4.69
C VAL A 384 -19.37 14.25 -5.47
N LEU A 385 -18.40 14.80 -4.76
CA LEU A 385 -17.12 15.23 -5.34
C LEU A 385 -16.49 14.07 -6.13
N GLU A 386 -16.60 14.10 -7.45
CA GLU A 386 -15.78 13.26 -8.32
C GLU A 386 -14.33 13.75 -8.25
N MET A 387 -13.49 12.99 -7.54
CA MET A 387 -12.06 13.27 -7.57
C MET A 387 -11.53 13.17 -9.00
N LYS A 388 -10.90 14.25 -9.49
CA LYS A 388 -9.99 14.16 -10.64
C LYS A 388 -8.97 13.08 -10.29
N ARG A 389 -8.81 12.08 -11.18
CA ARG A 389 -7.87 10.97 -11.01
C ARG A 389 -6.50 11.53 -10.67
N PRO A 390 -5.85 11.11 -9.58
CA PRO A 390 -4.47 11.44 -9.33
C PRO A 390 -3.61 10.89 -10.49
N ALA A 391 -2.49 11.53 -10.77
CA ALA A 391 -1.58 11.17 -11.85
C ALA A 391 -0.89 9.79 -11.66
N ARG A 392 -1.02 9.19 -10.49
CA ARG A 392 -0.67 7.78 -10.18
C ARG A 392 -1.95 6.96 -10.24
N GLY A 393 -1.91 5.82 -10.93
CA GLY A 393 -3.07 4.94 -11.11
C GLY A 393 -3.72 4.57 -9.77
N ASP A 394 -5.00 4.85 -9.63
CA ASP A 394 -5.85 4.86 -8.41
C ASP A 394 -5.86 3.60 -7.57
N GLN A 395 -5.06 2.59 -7.91
CA GLN A 395 -5.20 1.24 -7.37
C GLN A 395 -3.91 0.67 -6.77
N GLU A 396 -2.78 1.37 -6.88
CA GLU A 396 -1.51 0.93 -6.32
C GLU A 396 -1.40 1.20 -4.81
N TRP A 397 -2.25 2.06 -4.27
CA TRP A 397 -2.28 2.46 -2.86
C TRP A 397 -2.77 1.37 -1.89
N LEU A 398 -3.44 0.33 -2.42
CA LEU A 398 -4.07 -0.73 -1.63
C LEU A 398 -3.26 -2.04 -1.58
N ALA A 399 -2.06 -2.07 -2.16
CA ALA A 399 -1.22 -3.26 -2.22
C ALA A 399 -0.07 -3.24 -1.23
#